data_f3de30f4e747ccc51694e4f28adef555
#
_entry.id   f3de30f4e747ccc51694e4f28adef555
#
_cell.length_a   1.000
_cell.length_b   1.000
_cell.length_c   1.000
_cell.angle_alpha   90.00
_cell.angle_beta   90.00
_cell.angle_gamma   90.00
#
_symmetry.space_group_name_H-M   'P 1'
#
loop_
_entity.id
_entity.type
_entity.pdbx_description
1 polymer ?
#
loop_
_entity_poly.entity_id
_entity_poly.type
_entity_poly.pdbx_seq_one_letter_code
_entity_poly.pdbx_strand_id
1 'polypeptide(L)'
;MAHDLANKNDDPAANVAQWMEDVHHGTLCTISTVSGLEGFPHGSIVPFAISEDGCPYILVAEIAAHTKNLLNSSKACLFISHPNPSGDPQSHWRA
;
A
#
# COMPACT_ATOMS: atom_id res chain seq x y z
N MET A 1 -12.00 18.85 -6.45
CA MET A 1 -11.22 18.83 -5.25
C MET A 1 -11.25 17.45 -4.59
N ALA A 2 -10.30 17.23 -3.72
CA ALA A 2 -10.13 15.90 -3.14
C ALA A 2 -11.38 15.38 -2.44
N HIS A 3 -12.12 16.23 -1.79
CA HIS A 3 -13.29 15.78 -1.05
C HIS A 3 -14.43 15.28 -1.95
N ASP A 4 -14.35 15.54 -3.25
CA ASP A 4 -15.39 15.01 -4.14
C ASP A 4 -15.42 13.50 -4.13
N LEU A 5 -14.24 12.86 -4.03
CA LEU A 5 -14.18 11.42 -3.96
C LEU A 5 -14.81 10.91 -2.67
N ALA A 6 -14.51 11.57 -1.55
CA ALA A 6 -15.10 11.21 -0.27
C ALA A 6 -16.59 11.49 -0.26
N ASN A 7 -17.00 12.62 -0.86
CA ASN A 7 -18.39 13.04 -0.84
C ASN A 7 -19.29 12.11 -1.64
N LYS A 8 -18.76 11.40 -2.62
CA LYS A 8 -19.56 10.50 -3.42
C LYS A 8 -20.25 9.45 -2.58
N ASN A 9 -19.57 8.95 -1.56
CA ASN A 9 -20.13 7.91 -0.72
C ASN A 9 -19.80 8.09 0.75
N ASP A 10 -19.02 9.11 1.10
CA ASP A 10 -18.68 9.45 2.48
C ASP A 10 -18.06 8.29 3.26
N ASP A 11 -17.53 7.29 2.58
CA ASP A 11 -16.96 6.10 3.20
C ASP A 11 -15.51 5.95 2.77
N PRO A 12 -14.54 6.29 3.64
CA PRO A 12 -13.13 6.16 3.28
C PRO A 12 -12.74 4.75 2.86
N ALA A 13 -13.32 3.73 3.50
CA ALA A 13 -12.99 2.35 3.13
C ALA A 13 -13.46 2.02 1.71
N ALA A 14 -14.64 2.48 1.32
CA ALA A 14 -15.13 2.26 -0.04
C ALA A 14 -14.28 3.00 -1.06
N ASN A 15 -13.81 4.20 -0.72
CA ASN A 15 -12.93 4.96 -1.62
C ASN A 15 -11.59 4.24 -1.80
N VAL A 16 -11.03 3.73 -0.73
CA VAL A 16 -9.77 2.97 -0.81
C VAL A 16 -9.97 1.72 -1.65
N ALA A 17 -11.07 0.99 -1.45
CA ALA A 17 -11.36 -0.19 -2.24
C ALA A 17 -11.44 0.14 -3.74
N GLN A 18 -12.05 1.27 -4.09
CA GLN A 18 -12.12 1.71 -5.48
C GLN A 18 -10.74 2.02 -6.04
N TRP A 19 -9.90 2.71 -5.27
CA TRP A 19 -8.54 3.02 -5.70
C TRP A 19 -7.72 1.76 -5.91
N MET A 20 -7.93 0.75 -5.09
CA MET A 20 -7.21 -0.51 -5.23
C MET A 20 -7.57 -1.23 -6.53
N GLU A 21 -8.75 -1.00 -7.07
CA GLU A 21 -9.10 -1.54 -8.39
C GLU A 21 -8.42 -0.77 -9.52
N ASP A 22 -8.16 0.52 -9.31
CA ASP A 22 -7.57 1.39 -10.33
C ASP A 22 -6.04 1.41 -10.28
N VAL A 23 -5.46 1.17 -9.12
CA VAL A 23 -4.02 1.23 -8.88
C VAL A 23 -3.50 -0.18 -8.72
N HIS A 24 -2.40 -0.50 -9.41
CA HIS A 24 -1.86 -1.86 -9.45
C HIS A 24 -0.55 -2.01 -8.70
N HIS A 25 -0.12 -0.99 -7.98
CA HIS A 25 1.10 -1.05 -7.17
C HIS A 25 0.96 -0.13 -5.97
N GLY A 26 1.72 -0.42 -4.94
CA GLY A 26 1.74 0.37 -3.73
C GLY A 26 3.08 0.25 -3.04
N THR A 27 3.23 0.91 -1.91
CA THR A 27 4.42 0.79 -1.08
C THR A 27 4.12 -0.18 0.05
N LEU A 28 4.86 -1.28 0.06
CA LEU A 28 4.78 -2.26 1.14
C LEU A 28 5.79 -1.88 2.21
N CYS A 29 5.30 -1.63 3.41
CA CYS A 29 6.13 -1.26 4.55
C CYS A 29 6.25 -2.45 5.48
N THR A 30 7.48 -2.84 5.81
CA THR A 30 7.78 -4.00 6.63
C THR A 30 8.84 -3.62 7.66
N ILE A 31 9.18 -4.55 8.54
CA ILE A 31 10.21 -4.33 9.56
C ILE A 31 11.50 -4.97 9.07
N SER A 32 12.55 -4.17 8.98
CA SER A 32 13.82 -4.60 8.40
C SER A 32 14.51 -5.69 9.23
N THR A 33 15.08 -6.67 8.51
CA THR A 33 15.97 -7.67 9.07
C THR A 33 17.41 -7.50 8.55
N VAL A 34 17.66 -6.42 7.83
CA VAL A 34 18.99 -6.15 7.26
C VAL A 34 19.96 -5.87 8.39
N SER A 35 21.16 -6.48 8.30
CA SER A 35 22.21 -6.30 9.30
C SER A 35 22.54 -4.81 9.49
N GLY A 36 22.48 -4.36 10.72
CA GLY A 36 22.70 -2.96 11.06
C GLY A 36 21.44 -2.10 10.99
N LEU A 37 20.36 -2.61 10.42
CA LEU A 37 19.10 -1.88 10.28
C LEU A 37 17.91 -2.66 10.85
N GLU A 38 18.19 -3.64 11.69
CA GLU A 38 17.15 -4.47 12.27
C GLU A 38 16.14 -3.63 13.04
N GLY A 39 14.87 -3.89 12.80
CA GLY A 39 13.79 -3.19 13.48
C GLY A 39 13.39 -1.86 12.86
N PHE A 40 14.14 -1.39 11.88
CA PHE A 40 13.77 -0.14 11.19
C PHE A 40 12.67 -0.40 10.16
N PRO A 41 11.79 0.59 9.92
CA PRO A 41 10.82 0.46 8.84
C PRO A 41 11.51 0.36 7.49
N HIS A 42 10.96 -0.50 6.63
CA HIS A 42 11.48 -0.71 5.28
C HIS A 42 10.33 -0.57 4.29
N GLY A 43 10.47 0.28 3.29
CA GLY A 43 9.45 0.49 2.27
C GLY A 43 9.93 -0.01 0.92
N SER A 44 9.05 -0.65 0.18
CA SER A 44 9.35 -1.10 -1.18
C SER A 44 8.10 -1.01 -2.04
N ILE A 45 8.28 -0.71 -3.32
CA ILE A 45 7.17 -0.68 -4.25
C ILE A 45 6.88 -2.10 -4.71
N VAL A 46 5.62 -2.50 -4.60
CA VAL A 46 5.18 -3.83 -5.01
C VAL A 46 3.94 -3.73 -5.88
N PRO A 47 3.82 -4.59 -6.90
CA PRO A 47 2.54 -4.74 -7.58
C PRO A 47 1.61 -5.57 -6.71
N PHE A 48 0.31 -5.36 -6.87
CA PHE A 48 -0.67 -6.18 -6.17
C PHE A 48 -1.87 -6.43 -7.06
N ALA A 49 -2.64 -7.45 -6.70
CA ALA A 49 -3.91 -7.76 -7.31
C ALA A 49 -4.96 -7.85 -6.21
N ILE A 50 -6.20 -7.75 -6.60
CA ILE A 50 -7.31 -7.80 -5.64
C ILE A 50 -8.05 -9.12 -5.84
N SER A 51 -8.27 -9.85 -4.75
CA SER A 51 -9.05 -11.06 -4.77
C SER A 51 -10.54 -10.74 -4.88
N GLU A 52 -11.35 -11.77 -5.12
CA GLU A 52 -12.79 -11.58 -5.30
C GLU A 52 -13.46 -10.97 -4.06
N ASP A 53 -12.92 -11.25 -2.89
CA ASP A 53 -13.46 -10.72 -1.64
C ASP A 53 -12.86 -9.36 -1.27
N GLY A 54 -12.11 -8.73 -2.17
CA GLY A 54 -11.60 -7.39 -1.98
C GLY A 54 -10.29 -7.28 -1.24
N CYS A 55 -9.63 -8.39 -0.95
CA CYS A 55 -8.35 -8.38 -0.25
C CYS A 55 -7.19 -8.23 -1.24
N PRO A 56 -6.22 -7.35 -0.96
CA PRO A 56 -5.03 -7.29 -1.80
C PRO A 56 -4.11 -8.48 -1.55
N TYR A 57 -3.45 -8.93 -2.59
CA TYR A 57 -2.40 -9.93 -2.45
C TYR A 57 -1.25 -9.60 -3.38
N ILE A 58 -0.05 -10.00 -2.97
CA ILE A 58 1.17 -9.76 -3.72
C ILE A 58 1.93 -11.08 -3.89
N LEU A 59 2.66 -11.17 -4.99
CA LEU A 59 3.58 -12.28 -5.21
C LEU A 59 4.98 -11.77 -4.89
N VAL A 60 5.63 -12.40 -3.92
CA VAL A 60 6.94 -11.94 -3.45
C VAL A 60 8.01 -12.97 -3.81
N ALA A 61 9.20 -12.46 -4.16
CA ALA A 61 10.34 -13.31 -4.46
C ALA A 61 11.09 -13.64 -3.17
N GLU A 62 11.58 -14.88 -3.05
CA GLU A 62 12.28 -15.33 -1.85
C GLU A 62 13.48 -14.49 -1.49
N ILE A 63 14.20 -13.97 -2.49
CA ILE A 63 15.41 -13.19 -2.26
C ILE A 63 15.15 -11.73 -1.94
N ALA A 64 13.93 -11.26 -2.11
CA ALA A 64 13.62 -9.86 -1.86
C ALA A 64 13.67 -9.54 -0.37
N ALA A 65 14.15 -8.34 -0.04
CA ALA A 65 14.24 -7.92 1.36
C ALA A 65 12.88 -7.94 2.05
N HIS A 66 11.82 -7.48 1.36
CA HIS A 66 10.49 -7.45 1.96
C HIS A 66 9.98 -8.86 2.28
N THR A 67 10.35 -9.87 1.48
CA THR A 67 9.97 -11.26 1.77
C THR A 67 10.61 -11.74 3.06
N LYS A 68 11.91 -11.50 3.22
CA LYS A 68 12.63 -11.87 4.43
C LYS A 68 12.06 -11.15 5.64
N ASN A 69 11.73 -9.87 5.49
CA ASN A 69 11.15 -9.08 6.55
C ASN A 69 9.80 -9.67 6.99
N LEU A 70 8.94 -10.05 6.02
CA LEU A 70 7.64 -10.61 6.32
C LEU A 70 7.72 -11.97 6.99
N LEU A 71 8.71 -12.78 6.61
CA LEU A 71 8.91 -14.08 7.27
C LEU A 71 9.32 -13.91 8.73
N ASN A 72 9.99 -12.81 9.06
CA ASN A 72 10.44 -12.54 10.42
C ASN A 72 9.36 -11.85 11.26
N SER A 73 8.53 -11.02 10.64
CA SER A 73 7.47 -10.29 11.34
C SER A 73 6.27 -10.10 10.43
N SER A 74 5.10 -10.42 10.95
CA SER A 74 3.85 -10.23 10.20
C SER A 74 3.36 -8.78 10.19
N LYS A 75 4.06 -7.89 10.88
CA LYS A 75 3.68 -6.48 10.91
C LYS A 75 4.03 -5.82 9.59
N ALA A 76 3.02 -5.32 8.90
CA ALA A 76 3.18 -4.73 7.58
C ALA A 76 2.08 -3.72 7.30
N CYS A 77 2.35 -2.86 6.34
CA CYS A 77 1.39 -1.87 5.87
C CYS A 77 1.51 -1.77 4.36
N LEU A 78 0.39 -1.77 3.67
CA LEU A 78 0.37 -1.46 2.23
C LEU A 78 -0.17 -0.05 2.08
N PHE A 79 0.65 0.84 1.59
CA PHE A 79 0.30 2.24 1.39
C PHE A 79 0.00 2.49 -0.09
N ILE A 80 -1.16 3.04 -0.38
CA ILE A 80 -1.53 3.44 -1.73
C ILE A 80 -1.92 4.91 -1.71
N SER A 81 -1.81 5.56 -2.88
CA SER A 81 -2.18 6.95 -3.01
C SER A 81 -3.25 7.10 -4.08
N HIS A 82 -3.87 8.26 -4.13
CA HIS A 82 -4.88 8.58 -5.13
C HIS A 82 -4.34 8.29 -6.54
N PRO A 83 -5.10 7.63 -7.40
CA PRO A 83 -4.61 7.21 -8.71
C PRO A 83 -4.30 8.36 -9.68
N ASN A 84 -4.88 9.52 -9.48
CA ASN A 84 -4.69 10.67 -10.36
C ASN A 84 -4.15 11.87 -9.60
N PRO A 85 -2.91 11.81 -9.08
CA PRO A 85 -2.36 12.91 -8.32
C PRO A 85 -2.09 14.13 -9.22
N SER A 86 -2.42 15.31 -8.71
CA SER A 86 -2.09 16.57 -9.35
C SER A 86 -1.94 17.64 -8.27
N GLY A 87 -1.09 18.64 -8.53
CA GLY A 87 -0.86 19.71 -7.57
C GLY A 87 -0.09 19.23 -6.35
N ASP A 88 -0.46 19.76 -5.18
CA ASP A 88 0.21 19.42 -3.93
C ASP A 88 -0.12 18.00 -3.49
N PRO A 89 0.90 17.14 -3.37
CA PRO A 89 0.66 15.75 -2.94
C PRO A 89 -0.06 15.63 -1.61
N GLN A 90 0.09 16.61 -0.72
CA GLN A 90 -0.56 16.55 0.59
C GLN A 90 -2.06 16.78 0.50
N SER A 91 -2.55 17.31 -0.61
CA SER A 91 -3.98 17.50 -0.81
C SER A 91 -4.68 16.26 -1.36
N HIS A 92 -3.94 15.19 -1.66
CA HIS A 92 -4.50 13.98 -2.22
C HIS A 92 -4.81 12.95 -1.15
N TRP A 93 -5.85 12.16 -1.39
CA TRP A 93 -6.17 11.03 -0.52
C TRP A 93 -5.10 9.94 -0.63
N ARG A 94 -4.76 9.35 0.50
CA ARG A 94 -3.77 8.29 0.59
C ARG A 94 -4.26 7.22 1.56
N ALA A 95 -3.77 6.01 1.35
CA ALA A 95 -4.08 4.91 2.25
C ALA A 95 -2.96 3.89 2.30
#